data_9576da17e482e7e9f7f65d891ab0c7c0
#
_entry.id   9576da17e482e7e9f7f65d891ab0c7c0
#
_cell.length_a   1.000
_cell.length_b   1.000
_cell.length_c   1.000
_cell.angle_alpha   90.00
_cell.angle_beta   90.00
_cell.angle_gamma   90.00
#
_symmetry.space_group_name_H-M   'P 1'
#
loop_
_entity.id
_entity.type
_entity.pdbx_description
1 polymer ?
#
loop_
_entity_poly.entity_id
_entity_poly.type
_entity_poly.pdbx_seq_one_letter_code
_entity_poly.pdbx_strand_id
1 'polypeptide(L)'
;MRPGTASRITDITNYKWKDDTWMKNRENFDPDTSAMSIYEVHPGSWMKHPQTAEDEDGFYSYRELAPKLAQYVKKMGYTHVELMGIAEHPFDGSWGYQVTGYYAPTSRYGTPQDFKYLVDYLHRQKIGIILDWVPAHFPKDAHGLVNFDGTAVYEHADPRQGEHPDWGTKIYNYGRPEVKNFLIANALYWVEECHVDGLRVDAVASMLYLDYGKKDGEWIANKYGCLLYTSPSPRDYAAS
;
A
#
# COMPACT_ATOMS: atom_id res chain seq x y z
N MET A 1 -13.82 -10.03 -1.53
CA MET A 1 -13.09 -11.03 -2.37
C MET A 1 -13.74 -11.04 -3.75
N ARG A 2 -12.95 -10.82 -4.80
CA ARG A 2 -13.45 -10.81 -6.19
C ARG A 2 -14.21 -12.09 -6.57
N PRO A 3 -15.27 -11.99 -7.38
CA PRO A 3 -15.89 -10.73 -7.85
C PRO A 3 -16.80 -10.05 -6.82
N GLY A 4 -17.03 -10.66 -5.65
CA GLY A 4 -17.90 -10.11 -4.62
C GLY A 4 -17.20 -9.12 -3.70
N THR A 5 -17.98 -8.47 -2.83
CA THR A 5 -17.52 -7.50 -1.81
C THR A 5 -17.39 -8.11 -0.41
N ALA A 6 -17.71 -9.40 -0.26
CA ALA A 6 -17.65 -10.10 1.02
C ALA A 6 -16.20 -10.35 1.46
N SER A 7 -15.92 -10.14 2.75
CA SER A 7 -14.64 -10.49 3.37
C SER A 7 -14.60 -11.97 3.77
N ARG A 8 -13.43 -12.57 3.71
CA ARG A 8 -13.15 -13.90 4.30
C ARG A 8 -12.41 -13.73 5.61
N ILE A 9 -12.93 -14.33 6.66
CA ILE A 9 -12.19 -14.46 7.91
C ILE A 9 -11.10 -15.50 7.69
N THR A 10 -9.85 -15.12 7.94
CA THR A 10 -8.68 -15.98 7.75
C THR A 10 -7.77 -15.87 8.97
N ASP A 11 -7.32 -17.00 9.48
CA ASP A 11 -6.27 -17.02 10.49
C ASP A 11 -4.93 -16.70 9.82
N ILE A 12 -4.35 -15.56 10.21
CA ILE A 12 -3.06 -15.07 9.67
C ILE A 12 -1.87 -15.45 10.55
N THR A 13 -2.11 -16.09 11.72
CA THR A 13 -1.06 -16.37 12.73
C THR A 13 -0.37 -17.71 12.53
N ASN A 14 -0.93 -18.60 11.70
CA ASN A 14 -0.48 -19.99 11.57
C ASN A 14 0.61 -20.21 10.50
N TYR A 15 1.14 -19.13 9.87
CA TYR A 15 2.23 -19.28 8.92
C TYR A 15 3.56 -19.56 9.64
N LYS A 16 4.30 -20.55 9.17
CA LYS A 16 5.62 -20.91 9.70
C LYS A 16 6.72 -20.32 8.83
N TRP A 17 7.26 -19.21 9.28
CA TRP A 17 8.35 -18.50 8.62
C TRP A 17 9.64 -19.33 8.58
N LYS A 18 10.44 -19.12 7.55
CA LYS A 18 11.76 -19.76 7.34
C LYS A 18 12.82 -18.72 6.96
N ASP A 19 12.56 -17.45 7.21
CA ASP A 19 13.39 -16.30 6.88
C ASP A 19 14.18 -15.74 8.07
N ASP A 20 14.32 -16.47 9.17
CA ASP A 20 15.01 -16.03 10.38
C ASP A 20 16.39 -15.42 10.12
N THR A 21 17.14 -15.97 9.16
CA THR A 21 18.47 -15.44 8.79
C THR A 21 18.35 -14.05 8.15
N TRP A 22 17.34 -13.86 7.28
CA TRP A 22 17.07 -12.56 6.66
C TRP A 22 16.68 -11.54 7.71
N MET A 23 15.75 -11.88 8.59
CA MET A 23 15.24 -10.99 9.64
C MET A 23 16.33 -10.52 10.59
N LYS A 24 17.26 -11.42 11.00
CA LYS A 24 18.43 -11.04 11.79
C LYS A 24 19.38 -10.10 11.06
N ASN A 25 19.59 -10.33 9.76
CA ASN A 25 20.46 -9.46 8.96
C ASN A 25 19.82 -8.10 8.72
N ARG A 26 18.50 -8.04 8.58
CA ARG A 26 17.73 -6.80 8.42
C ARG A 26 17.93 -5.82 9.56
N GLU A 27 18.06 -6.30 10.81
CA GLU A 27 18.32 -5.47 11.99
C GLU A 27 19.62 -4.65 11.89
N ASN A 28 20.58 -5.15 11.11
CA ASN A 28 21.89 -4.52 10.91
C ASN A 28 22.01 -3.85 9.52
N PHE A 29 20.95 -3.84 8.74
CA PHE A 29 20.96 -3.20 7.42
C PHE A 29 20.87 -1.68 7.58
N ASP A 30 21.86 -1.00 7.01
CA ASP A 30 21.89 0.46 6.96
C ASP A 30 21.56 0.92 5.52
N PRO A 31 20.38 1.49 5.28
CA PRO A 31 19.97 1.93 3.95
C PRO A 31 20.80 3.10 3.41
N ASP A 32 21.43 3.90 4.29
CA ASP A 32 22.20 5.07 3.87
C ASP A 32 23.56 4.69 3.31
N THR A 33 24.10 3.55 3.71
CA THR A 33 25.43 3.09 3.29
C THR A 33 25.40 1.84 2.41
N SER A 34 24.29 1.14 2.35
CA SER A 34 24.14 -0.09 1.57
C SER A 34 23.70 0.20 0.13
N ALA A 35 24.32 -0.46 -0.83
CA ALA A 35 23.88 -0.36 -2.22
C ALA A 35 22.52 -1.05 -2.40
N MET A 36 21.54 -0.34 -2.94
CA MET A 36 20.21 -0.85 -3.25
C MET A 36 19.95 -0.71 -4.74
N SER A 37 19.33 -1.75 -5.32
CA SER A 37 18.78 -1.75 -6.66
C SER A 37 17.37 -2.35 -6.60
N ILE A 38 16.36 -1.58 -6.96
CA ILE A 38 14.95 -1.91 -6.75
C ILE A 38 14.31 -2.22 -8.11
N TYR A 39 13.57 -3.33 -8.19
CA TYR A 39 12.72 -3.67 -9.32
C TYR A 39 11.26 -3.50 -8.94
N GLU A 40 10.63 -2.48 -9.49
CA GLU A 40 9.19 -2.24 -9.32
C GLU A 40 8.40 -3.17 -10.23
N VAL A 41 7.39 -3.85 -9.67
CA VAL A 41 6.59 -4.82 -10.41
C VAL A 41 5.13 -4.85 -9.94
N HIS A 42 4.21 -4.83 -10.92
CA HIS A 42 2.80 -5.11 -10.68
C HIS A 42 2.52 -6.60 -11.00
N PRO A 43 2.24 -7.45 -10.00
CA PRO A 43 2.13 -8.91 -10.19
C PRO A 43 1.12 -9.31 -11.26
N GLY A 44 -0.01 -8.62 -11.34
CA GLY A 44 -1.09 -8.95 -12.27
C GLY A 44 -0.80 -8.63 -13.74
N SER A 45 0.24 -7.82 -14.03
CA SER A 45 0.60 -7.47 -15.41
C SER A 45 1.99 -7.95 -15.83
N TRP A 46 2.85 -8.33 -14.88
CA TRP A 46 4.24 -8.69 -15.16
C TRP A 46 4.36 -9.97 -16.00
N MET A 47 3.71 -11.05 -15.58
CA MET A 47 3.59 -12.30 -16.30
C MET A 47 2.22 -12.92 -16.04
N LYS A 48 1.69 -13.61 -17.04
CA LYS A 48 0.38 -14.28 -16.97
C LYS A 48 0.45 -15.67 -17.56
N HIS A 49 -0.46 -16.55 -17.11
CA HIS A 49 -0.83 -17.75 -17.85
C HIS A 49 -1.58 -17.37 -19.14
N PRO A 50 -1.61 -18.25 -20.15
CA PRO A 50 -2.56 -18.11 -21.23
C PRO A 50 -3.99 -18.04 -20.66
N GLN A 51 -4.74 -17.04 -21.07
CA GLN A 51 -6.14 -16.89 -20.66
C GLN A 51 -6.99 -18.03 -21.23
N THR A 52 -7.91 -18.55 -20.43
CA THR A 52 -8.88 -19.58 -20.81
C THR A 52 -10.28 -19.13 -20.43
N ALA A 53 -11.30 -19.88 -20.85
CA ALA A 53 -12.68 -19.60 -20.47
C ALA A 53 -12.93 -19.77 -18.95
N GLU A 54 -12.12 -20.59 -18.29
CA GLU A 54 -12.18 -20.85 -16.85
C GLU A 54 -11.31 -19.88 -16.04
N ASP A 55 -10.30 -19.27 -16.66
CA ASP A 55 -9.38 -18.29 -16.07
C ASP A 55 -9.13 -17.15 -17.05
N GLU A 56 -10.07 -16.19 -17.05
CA GLU A 56 -10.02 -15.01 -17.92
C GLU A 56 -8.90 -14.04 -17.54
N ASP A 57 -8.51 -14.02 -16.27
CA ASP A 57 -7.46 -13.14 -15.75
C ASP A 57 -6.06 -13.65 -16.05
N GLY A 58 -5.85 -14.98 -15.98
CA GLY A 58 -4.57 -15.65 -16.19
C GLY A 58 -3.49 -15.23 -15.18
N PHE A 59 -3.86 -14.81 -13.97
CA PHE A 59 -2.90 -14.37 -12.97
C PHE A 59 -2.09 -15.53 -12.41
N TYR A 60 -0.78 -15.32 -12.24
CA TYR A 60 0.00 -16.20 -11.39
C TYR A 60 -0.42 -16.06 -9.93
N SER A 61 -0.53 -17.16 -9.22
CA SER A 61 -0.62 -17.13 -7.77
C SER A 61 0.66 -16.61 -7.13
N TYR A 62 0.58 -16.13 -5.88
CA TYR A 62 1.77 -15.75 -5.10
C TYR A 62 2.84 -16.84 -5.07
N ARG A 63 2.41 -18.11 -5.00
CA ARG A 63 3.33 -19.26 -4.98
C ARG A 63 4.03 -19.51 -6.31
N GLU A 64 3.35 -19.31 -7.41
CA GLU A 64 3.94 -19.45 -8.75
C GLU A 64 4.83 -18.27 -9.11
N LEU A 65 4.44 -17.07 -8.66
CA LEU A 65 5.17 -15.84 -8.87
C LEU A 65 6.53 -15.86 -8.17
N ALA A 66 6.60 -16.36 -6.93
CA ALA A 66 7.78 -16.33 -6.09
C ALA A 66 9.07 -16.85 -6.77
N PRO A 67 9.12 -18.08 -7.32
CA PRO A 67 10.34 -18.57 -7.96
C PRO A 67 10.67 -17.84 -9.27
N LYS A 68 9.65 -17.44 -10.04
CA LYS A 68 9.86 -16.73 -11.31
C LYS A 68 10.45 -15.34 -11.08
N LEU A 69 9.90 -14.61 -10.12
CA LEU A 69 10.34 -13.27 -9.74
C LEU A 69 11.77 -13.33 -9.16
N ALA A 70 12.04 -14.27 -8.26
CA ALA A 70 13.37 -14.46 -7.69
C ALA A 70 14.42 -14.76 -8.77
N GLN A 71 14.09 -15.64 -9.74
CA GLN A 71 14.99 -15.96 -10.84
C GLN A 71 15.32 -14.72 -11.69
N TYR A 72 14.29 -13.94 -12.03
CA TYR A 72 14.46 -12.73 -12.84
C TYR A 72 15.28 -11.69 -12.11
N VAL A 73 14.93 -11.37 -10.88
CA VAL A 73 15.59 -10.36 -10.04
C VAL A 73 17.08 -10.67 -9.85
N LYS A 74 17.39 -11.93 -9.54
CA LYS A 74 18.80 -12.39 -9.43
C LYS A 74 19.56 -12.30 -10.75
N LYS A 75 18.95 -12.73 -11.86
CA LYS A 75 19.55 -12.64 -13.19
C LYS A 75 19.89 -11.21 -13.57
N MET A 76 19.04 -10.27 -13.19
CA MET A 76 19.20 -8.84 -13.52
C MET A 76 20.06 -8.09 -12.50
N GLY A 77 20.38 -8.69 -11.35
CA GLY A 77 21.24 -8.09 -10.32
C GLY A 77 20.51 -7.11 -9.39
N TYR A 78 19.19 -7.16 -9.30
CA TYR A 78 18.45 -6.37 -8.33
C TYR A 78 18.55 -6.95 -6.93
N THR A 79 18.51 -6.07 -5.92
CA THR A 79 18.57 -6.44 -4.50
C THR A 79 17.19 -6.50 -3.85
N HIS A 80 16.26 -5.71 -4.34
CA HIS A 80 14.91 -5.56 -3.80
C HIS A 80 13.86 -5.61 -4.90
N VAL A 81 12.65 -5.97 -4.50
CA VAL A 81 11.43 -5.87 -5.32
C VAL A 81 10.47 -4.91 -4.66
N GLU A 82 9.95 -3.96 -5.42
CA GLU A 82 8.80 -3.14 -5.00
C GLU A 82 7.54 -3.71 -5.61
N LEU A 83 6.60 -4.14 -4.75
CA LEU A 83 5.35 -4.79 -5.15
C LEU A 83 4.21 -3.78 -5.17
N MET A 84 3.67 -3.52 -6.35
CA MET A 84 2.48 -2.69 -6.56
C MET A 84 1.20 -3.50 -6.39
N GLY A 85 0.12 -2.86 -5.93
CA GLY A 85 -1.23 -3.41 -5.94
C GLY A 85 -1.45 -4.63 -5.04
N ILE A 86 -0.73 -4.73 -3.93
CA ILE A 86 -0.84 -5.87 -3.00
C ILE A 86 -2.01 -5.71 -2.04
N ALA A 87 -2.31 -4.52 -1.55
CA ALA A 87 -3.49 -4.32 -0.73
C ALA A 87 -4.79 -4.57 -1.54
N GLU A 88 -5.79 -5.19 -0.91
CA GLU A 88 -7.04 -5.56 -1.60
C GLU A 88 -7.78 -4.34 -2.12
N HIS A 89 -8.22 -4.40 -3.37
CA HIS A 89 -8.88 -3.32 -4.09
C HIS A 89 -9.92 -3.88 -5.08
N PRO A 90 -11.05 -3.20 -5.31
CA PRO A 90 -12.13 -3.71 -6.17
C PRO A 90 -11.85 -3.55 -7.67
N PHE A 91 -11.15 -2.47 -8.05
CA PHE A 91 -11.00 -2.05 -9.45
C PHE A 91 -9.59 -2.32 -9.97
N ASP A 92 -9.46 -3.25 -10.92
CA ASP A 92 -8.16 -3.61 -11.52
C ASP A 92 -7.48 -2.45 -12.24
N GLY A 93 -8.25 -1.59 -12.89
CA GLY A 93 -7.74 -0.42 -13.58
C GLY A 93 -7.09 0.62 -12.68
N SER A 94 -7.29 0.51 -11.35
CA SER A 94 -6.59 1.37 -10.38
C SER A 94 -5.15 0.93 -10.10
N TRP A 95 -4.72 -0.23 -10.59
CA TRP A 95 -3.42 -0.85 -10.28
C TRP A 95 -3.17 -1.07 -8.77
N GLY A 96 -4.23 -1.07 -7.96
CA GLY A 96 -4.14 -1.18 -6.52
C GLY A 96 -4.10 0.15 -5.76
N TYR A 97 -4.24 1.29 -6.44
CA TYR A 97 -4.27 2.61 -5.78
C TYR A 97 -5.63 2.99 -5.20
N GLN A 98 -6.69 2.22 -5.45
CA GLN A 98 -8.01 2.40 -4.84
C GLN A 98 -8.27 1.30 -3.80
N VAL A 99 -7.53 1.34 -2.71
CA VAL A 99 -7.54 0.32 -1.66
C VAL A 99 -8.84 0.35 -0.85
N THR A 100 -9.46 -0.83 -0.67
CA THR A 100 -10.60 -1.03 0.23
C THR A 100 -10.26 -1.98 1.39
N GLY A 101 -9.30 -2.87 1.20
CA GLY A 101 -8.86 -3.83 2.21
C GLY A 101 -7.42 -3.58 2.67
N TYR A 102 -7.22 -2.59 3.53
CA TYR A 102 -5.89 -2.16 3.96
C TYR A 102 -5.06 -3.23 4.68
N TYR A 103 -5.72 -4.15 5.39
CA TYR A 103 -5.09 -5.23 6.15
C TYR A 103 -5.21 -6.59 5.46
N ALA A 104 -5.40 -6.60 4.14
CA ALA A 104 -5.56 -7.84 3.39
C ALA A 104 -4.72 -7.80 2.11
N PRO A 105 -3.82 -8.79 1.91
CA PRO A 105 -3.26 -9.04 0.60
C PRO A 105 -4.36 -9.36 -0.41
N THR A 106 -4.24 -8.82 -1.62
CA THR A 106 -5.29 -9.03 -2.63
C THR A 106 -5.53 -10.51 -2.90
N SER A 107 -6.80 -10.88 -2.95
CA SER A 107 -7.25 -12.25 -3.22
C SER A 107 -7.02 -12.70 -4.68
N ARG A 108 -6.60 -11.79 -5.55
CA ARG A 108 -6.30 -12.06 -6.97
C ARG A 108 -5.24 -13.14 -7.16
N TYR A 109 -4.27 -13.17 -6.26
CA TYR A 109 -3.09 -14.03 -6.38
C TYR A 109 -3.04 -15.15 -5.33
N GLY A 110 -4.08 -15.28 -4.50
CA GLY A 110 -4.17 -16.35 -3.49
C GLY A 110 -4.59 -15.86 -2.11
N THR A 111 -4.17 -16.59 -1.08
CA THR A 111 -4.49 -16.36 0.31
C THR A 111 -3.43 -15.47 1.00
N PRO A 112 -3.70 -14.93 2.21
CA PRO A 112 -2.68 -14.27 3.00
C PRO A 112 -1.45 -15.14 3.30
N GLN A 113 -1.65 -16.46 3.50
CA GLN A 113 -0.55 -17.41 3.68
C GLN A 113 0.29 -17.58 2.41
N ASP A 114 -0.32 -17.47 1.22
CA ASP A 114 0.40 -17.52 -0.05
C ASP A 114 1.22 -16.24 -0.25
N PHE A 115 0.72 -15.09 0.19
CA PHE A 115 1.50 -13.86 0.21
C PHE A 115 2.69 -13.97 1.17
N LYS A 116 2.47 -14.45 2.41
CA LYS A 116 3.56 -14.73 3.35
C LYS A 116 4.59 -15.70 2.77
N TYR A 117 4.15 -16.70 2.00
CA TYR A 117 5.06 -17.61 1.28
C TYR A 117 5.91 -16.88 0.24
N LEU A 118 5.33 -15.95 -0.53
CA LEU A 118 6.08 -15.13 -1.50
C LEU A 118 7.20 -14.37 -0.79
N VAL A 119 6.87 -13.68 0.30
CA VAL A 119 7.82 -12.91 1.11
C VAL A 119 8.94 -13.82 1.64
N ASP A 120 8.57 -14.89 2.34
CA ASP A 120 9.50 -15.88 2.90
C ASP A 120 10.42 -16.48 1.83
N TYR A 121 9.87 -16.78 0.65
CA TYR A 121 10.66 -17.32 -0.46
C TYR A 121 11.70 -16.31 -0.96
N LEU A 122 11.32 -15.05 -1.17
CA LEU A 122 12.22 -14.00 -1.64
C LEU A 122 13.32 -13.69 -0.61
N HIS A 123 13.00 -13.64 0.68
CA HIS A 123 13.99 -13.48 1.76
C HIS A 123 15.02 -14.59 1.78
N ARG A 124 14.59 -15.86 1.63
CA ARG A 124 15.51 -17.00 1.52
C ARG A 124 16.38 -16.93 0.26
N GLN A 125 15.94 -16.21 -0.76
CA GLN A 125 16.72 -15.92 -1.96
C GLN A 125 17.60 -14.66 -1.82
N LYS A 126 17.62 -14.02 -0.64
CA LYS A 126 18.34 -12.76 -0.33
C LYS A 126 17.84 -11.57 -1.15
N ILE A 127 16.52 -11.48 -1.33
CA ILE A 127 15.84 -10.39 -2.02
C ILE A 127 14.92 -9.72 -1.01
N GLY A 128 15.10 -8.41 -0.81
CA GLY A 128 14.23 -7.59 0.03
C GLY A 128 12.94 -7.22 -0.67
N ILE A 129 11.92 -6.87 0.12
CA ILE A 129 10.59 -6.53 -0.37
C ILE A 129 10.17 -5.18 0.14
N ILE A 130 9.80 -4.31 -0.80
CA ILE A 130 9.18 -3.02 -0.54
C ILE A 130 7.73 -3.14 -1.01
N LEU A 131 6.81 -2.64 -0.19
CA LEU A 131 5.40 -2.60 -0.54
C LEU A 131 5.01 -1.18 -0.95
N ASP A 132 4.33 -1.05 -2.09
CA ASP A 132 3.67 0.19 -2.46
C ASP A 132 2.44 0.40 -1.57
N TRP A 133 2.52 1.40 -0.68
CA TRP A 133 1.55 1.69 0.37
C TRP A 133 0.83 3.01 0.09
N VAL A 134 -0.50 2.98 0.16
CA VAL A 134 -1.39 4.08 -0.26
C VAL A 134 -2.11 4.70 0.94
N PRO A 135 -1.46 5.50 1.79
CA PRO A 135 -2.09 6.14 2.96
C PRO A 135 -2.75 7.48 2.63
N ALA A 136 -2.65 7.97 1.39
CA ALA A 136 -3.09 9.31 1.02
C ALA A 136 -4.61 9.41 0.86
N HIS A 137 -5.22 8.38 0.30
CA HIS A 137 -6.62 8.43 -0.12
C HIS A 137 -7.26 7.03 -0.17
N PHE A 138 -8.58 6.99 -0.32
CA PHE A 138 -9.32 5.75 -0.53
C PHE A 138 -10.54 5.98 -1.45
N PRO A 139 -11.04 4.94 -2.13
CA PRO A 139 -12.14 5.06 -3.07
C PRO A 139 -13.48 5.28 -2.38
N LYS A 140 -14.48 5.69 -3.16
CA LYS A 140 -15.87 5.95 -2.70
C LYS A 140 -16.78 4.72 -2.77
N ASP A 141 -16.22 3.53 -2.83
CA ASP A 141 -16.97 2.27 -2.84
C ASP A 141 -17.79 2.11 -1.54
N ALA A 142 -19.07 1.84 -1.66
CA ALA A 142 -20.01 1.78 -0.53
C ALA A 142 -19.69 0.67 0.49
N HIS A 143 -18.91 -0.34 0.11
CA HIS A 143 -18.44 -1.41 0.99
C HIS A 143 -17.08 -1.11 1.62
N GLY A 144 -16.48 0.05 1.30
CA GLY A 144 -15.20 0.52 1.82
C GLY A 144 -15.34 1.43 3.05
N LEU A 145 -14.47 2.44 3.11
CA LEU A 145 -14.36 3.31 4.30
C LEU A 145 -15.22 4.58 4.22
N VAL A 146 -15.72 4.94 3.04
CA VAL A 146 -16.50 6.18 2.84
C VAL A 146 -17.76 6.18 3.69
N ASN A 147 -17.96 7.25 4.46
CA ASN A 147 -19.14 7.41 5.34
C ASN A 147 -19.41 6.13 6.16
N PHE A 148 -18.39 5.56 6.77
CA PHE A 148 -18.36 4.21 7.30
C PHE A 148 -19.52 3.85 8.24
N ASP A 149 -19.94 4.78 9.08
CA ASP A 149 -21.10 4.65 9.98
C ASP A 149 -22.24 5.60 9.61
N GLY A 150 -22.25 6.09 8.38
CA GLY A 150 -23.16 7.16 7.90
C GLY A 150 -22.60 8.56 8.11
N THR A 151 -21.40 8.68 8.68
CA THR A 151 -20.69 9.95 8.86
C THR A 151 -19.26 9.90 8.30
N ALA A 152 -18.58 11.03 8.21
CA ALA A 152 -17.19 11.14 7.79
C ALA A 152 -16.24 10.68 8.92
N VAL A 153 -16.04 9.36 9.05
CA VAL A 153 -15.17 8.76 10.10
C VAL A 153 -13.70 8.85 9.71
N TYR A 154 -13.37 8.42 8.51
CA TYR A 154 -11.98 8.37 8.00
C TYR A 154 -11.59 9.62 7.23
N GLU A 155 -12.53 10.21 6.49
CA GLU A 155 -12.33 11.39 5.67
C GLU A 155 -12.69 12.69 6.40
N HIS A 156 -12.33 13.83 5.82
CA HIS A 156 -12.90 15.12 6.19
C HIS A 156 -14.34 15.26 5.67
N ALA A 157 -15.24 15.83 6.48
CA ALA A 157 -16.62 16.07 6.10
C ALA A 157 -16.76 17.14 5.01
N ASP A 158 -15.92 18.19 5.04
CA ASP A 158 -15.90 19.24 4.00
C ASP A 158 -15.17 18.70 2.75
N PRO A 159 -15.83 18.66 1.58
CA PRO A 159 -15.22 18.14 0.36
C PRO A 159 -13.98 18.91 -0.10
N ARG A 160 -13.85 20.18 0.28
CA ARG A 160 -12.65 20.98 -0.02
C ARG A 160 -11.41 20.46 0.70
N GLN A 161 -11.56 19.71 1.79
CA GLN A 161 -10.48 19.00 2.49
C GLN A 161 -10.53 17.50 2.26
N GLY A 162 -11.72 16.93 2.05
CA GLY A 162 -11.99 15.51 2.06
C GLY A 162 -12.00 14.84 0.69
N GLU A 163 -11.76 15.55 -0.42
CA GLU A 163 -11.81 14.96 -1.76
C GLU A 163 -10.63 15.36 -2.63
N HIS A 164 -10.20 14.38 -3.45
CA HIS A 164 -9.35 14.59 -4.63
C HIS A 164 -10.25 14.57 -5.87
N PRO A 165 -10.59 15.74 -6.46
CA PRO A 165 -11.50 15.80 -7.60
C PRO A 165 -10.98 15.00 -8.81
N ASP A 166 -9.68 15.09 -9.10
CA ASP A 166 -9.06 14.44 -10.27
C ASP A 166 -9.05 12.92 -10.16
N TRP A 167 -8.94 12.36 -8.94
CA TRP A 167 -8.89 10.92 -8.71
C TRP A 167 -10.25 10.33 -8.31
N GLY A 168 -11.23 11.19 -7.97
CA GLY A 168 -12.54 10.77 -7.50
C GLY A 168 -12.51 10.06 -6.14
N THR A 169 -11.46 10.27 -5.34
CA THR A 169 -11.23 9.58 -4.07
C THR A 169 -11.45 10.51 -2.87
N LYS A 170 -11.53 9.91 -1.67
CA LYS A 170 -11.58 10.63 -0.38
C LYS A 170 -10.16 10.78 0.20
N ILE A 171 -9.94 11.87 0.94
CA ILE A 171 -8.70 12.17 1.64
C ILE A 171 -8.87 11.81 3.12
N TYR A 172 -7.91 11.08 3.69
CA TYR A 172 -7.89 10.78 5.11
C TYR A 172 -7.79 12.03 5.97
N ASN A 173 -8.56 12.06 7.06
CA ASN A 173 -8.45 13.09 8.09
C ASN A 173 -7.33 12.77 9.07
N TYR A 174 -6.10 13.10 8.70
CA TYR A 174 -4.90 12.87 9.54
C TYR A 174 -4.92 13.66 10.85
N GLY A 175 -5.82 14.64 11.01
CA GLY A 175 -6.03 15.36 12.28
C GLY A 175 -6.65 14.49 13.37
N ARG A 176 -7.35 13.40 13.01
CA ARG A 176 -7.98 12.47 13.95
C ARG A 176 -6.98 11.43 14.44
N PRO A 177 -6.79 11.28 15.76
CA PRO A 177 -5.90 10.25 16.31
C PRO A 177 -6.26 8.83 15.88
N GLU A 178 -7.56 8.51 15.76
CA GLU A 178 -8.05 7.20 15.34
C GLU A 178 -7.64 6.87 13.90
N VAL A 179 -7.70 7.85 13.00
CA VAL A 179 -7.28 7.69 11.61
C VAL A 179 -5.76 7.51 11.52
N LYS A 180 -4.99 8.30 12.29
CA LYS A 180 -3.54 8.11 12.38
C LYS A 180 -3.20 6.72 12.90
N ASN A 181 -3.86 6.28 13.98
CA ASN A 181 -3.64 4.94 14.52
C ASN A 181 -3.99 3.85 13.51
N PHE A 182 -5.08 3.98 12.76
CA PHE A 182 -5.45 3.06 11.70
C PHE A 182 -4.34 2.92 10.65
N LEU A 183 -3.80 4.05 10.16
CA LEU A 183 -2.75 4.05 9.14
C LEU A 183 -1.40 3.54 9.69
N ILE A 184 -1.01 3.96 10.90
CA ILE A 184 0.22 3.48 11.55
C ILE A 184 0.14 1.97 11.80
N ALA A 185 -0.97 1.49 12.37
CA ALA A 185 -1.17 0.06 12.60
C ALA A 185 -1.18 -0.74 11.29
N ASN A 186 -1.69 -0.15 10.21
CA ASN A 186 -1.62 -0.77 8.89
C ASN A 186 -0.18 -0.90 8.37
N ALA A 187 0.64 0.15 8.51
CA ALA A 187 2.05 0.07 8.17
C ALA A 187 2.78 -1.01 8.99
N LEU A 188 2.54 -1.05 10.31
CA LEU A 188 3.10 -2.08 11.19
C LEU A 188 2.63 -3.49 10.81
N TYR A 189 1.37 -3.67 10.44
CA TYR A 189 0.85 -4.95 9.96
C TYR A 189 1.66 -5.52 8.80
N TRP A 190 1.98 -4.70 7.81
CA TRP A 190 2.77 -5.13 6.67
C TRP A 190 4.21 -5.48 7.07
N VAL A 191 4.82 -4.70 7.96
CA VAL A 191 6.21 -4.91 8.39
C VAL A 191 6.34 -6.07 9.39
N GLU A 192 5.45 -6.17 10.38
CA GLU A 192 5.57 -7.14 11.47
C GLU A 192 4.91 -8.47 11.15
N GLU A 193 3.68 -8.44 10.59
CA GLU A 193 2.92 -9.66 10.30
C GLU A 193 3.25 -10.27 8.93
N CYS A 194 3.64 -9.43 7.98
CA CYS A 194 3.96 -9.86 6.62
C CYS A 194 5.45 -9.84 6.30
N HIS A 195 6.31 -9.42 7.23
CA HIS A 195 7.76 -9.33 7.11
C HIS A 195 8.26 -8.44 5.96
N VAL A 196 7.44 -7.50 5.47
CA VAL A 196 7.86 -6.55 4.42
C VAL A 196 8.99 -5.67 4.95
N ASP A 197 10.05 -5.45 4.16
CA ASP A 197 11.27 -4.76 4.58
C ASP A 197 11.15 -3.23 4.53
N GLY A 198 10.27 -2.73 3.67
CA GLY A 198 10.08 -1.29 3.52
C GLY A 198 8.74 -0.95 2.88
N LEU A 199 8.39 0.33 2.97
CA LEU A 199 7.19 0.88 2.35
C LEU A 199 7.58 2.01 1.39
N ARG A 200 7.07 1.94 0.17
CA ARG A 200 7.03 3.10 -0.72
C ARG A 200 5.73 3.82 -0.48
N VAL A 201 5.79 5.05 -0.03
CA VAL A 201 4.59 5.83 0.29
C VAL A 201 4.10 6.55 -0.95
N ASP A 202 2.91 6.16 -1.43
CA ASP A 202 2.29 6.79 -2.59
C ASP A 202 1.74 8.18 -2.28
N ALA A 203 1.76 9.07 -3.30
CA ALA A 203 1.09 10.36 -3.30
C ALA A 203 1.45 11.29 -2.13
N VAL A 204 2.70 11.29 -1.65
CA VAL A 204 3.16 12.06 -0.49
C VAL A 204 2.84 13.56 -0.62
N ALA A 205 2.99 14.15 -1.80
CA ALA A 205 2.68 15.57 -2.01
C ALA A 205 1.20 15.88 -1.70
N SER A 206 0.29 14.99 -2.04
CA SER A 206 -1.14 15.16 -1.73
C SER A 206 -1.46 15.07 -0.23
N MET A 207 -0.57 14.43 0.54
CA MET A 207 -0.67 14.36 2.00
C MET A 207 -0.11 15.61 2.69
N LEU A 208 0.79 16.33 2.03
CA LEU A 208 1.47 17.48 2.60
C LEU A 208 0.77 18.81 2.25
N TYR A 209 0.21 18.93 1.04
CA TYR A 209 -0.33 20.16 0.52
C TYR A 209 -1.86 20.11 0.39
N LEU A 210 -2.55 21.05 1.05
CA LEU A 210 -4.02 21.13 1.10
C LEU A 210 -4.66 21.54 -0.23
N ASP A 211 -3.91 22.21 -1.08
CA ASP A 211 -4.31 22.68 -2.41
C ASP A 211 -3.93 21.70 -3.53
N TYR A 212 -3.32 20.57 -3.20
CA TYR A 212 -2.88 19.60 -4.21
C TYR A 212 -4.02 19.14 -5.14
N GLY A 213 -3.86 19.38 -6.45
CA GLY A 213 -4.85 19.03 -7.47
C GLY A 213 -6.16 19.83 -7.39
N LYS A 214 -6.19 20.99 -6.72
CA LYS A 214 -7.38 21.82 -6.51
C LYS A 214 -7.20 23.19 -7.14
N LYS A 215 -8.32 23.77 -7.57
CA LYS A 215 -8.37 25.14 -8.08
C LYS A 215 -8.51 26.15 -6.92
N ASP A 216 -8.28 27.42 -7.23
CA ASP A 216 -8.49 28.49 -6.29
C ASP A 216 -9.91 28.45 -5.71
N GLY A 217 -10.02 28.51 -4.38
CA GLY A 217 -11.29 28.41 -3.67
C GLY A 217 -11.83 27.00 -3.42
N GLU A 218 -11.21 25.95 -3.98
CA GLU A 218 -11.59 24.56 -3.76
C GLU A 218 -10.82 23.87 -2.63
N TRP A 219 -10.06 24.63 -1.83
CA TRP A 219 -9.31 24.15 -0.70
C TRP A 219 -9.48 25.04 0.54
N ILE A 220 -9.13 24.53 1.71
CA ILE A 220 -9.18 25.24 2.98
C ILE A 220 -7.80 25.22 3.62
N ALA A 221 -7.30 26.39 3.98
CA ALA A 221 -6.05 26.52 4.74
C ALA A 221 -6.14 25.79 6.09
N ASN A 222 -4.98 25.41 6.63
CA ASN A 222 -4.89 24.92 8.01
C ASN A 222 -5.22 26.04 9.02
N LYS A 223 -5.25 25.68 10.31
CA LYS A 223 -5.57 26.65 11.39
C LYS A 223 -4.59 27.84 11.50
N TYR A 224 -3.47 27.79 10.81
CA TYR A 224 -2.47 28.87 10.75
C TYR A 224 -2.53 29.68 9.45
N GLY A 225 -3.48 29.40 8.56
CA GLY A 225 -3.59 30.02 7.24
C GLY A 225 -2.63 29.47 6.19
N CYS A 226 -1.96 28.35 6.45
CA CYS A 226 -0.96 27.75 5.56
C CYS A 226 -1.54 26.62 4.70
N LEU A 227 -0.86 26.34 3.57
CA LEU A 227 -1.19 25.26 2.64
C LEU A 227 -0.79 23.86 3.15
N LEU A 228 0.09 23.78 4.15
CA LEU A 228 0.54 22.50 4.69
C LEU A 228 -0.54 21.85 5.56
N TYR A 229 -0.72 20.54 5.41
CA TYR A 229 -1.72 19.78 6.14
C TYR A 229 -1.49 19.74 7.65
N THR A 230 -0.24 19.59 8.06
CA THR A 230 0.18 19.55 9.46
C THR A 230 0.85 20.87 9.87
N SER A 231 1.25 20.99 11.13
CA SER A 231 1.94 22.16 11.68
C SER A 231 2.95 22.74 10.71
N PRO A 232 3.14 24.08 10.73
CA PRO A 232 4.15 24.71 9.89
C PRO A 232 5.48 23.98 10.03
N SER A 233 6.16 23.75 8.93
CA SER A 233 7.48 23.13 8.95
C SER A 233 8.46 24.06 9.68
N PRO A 234 9.60 23.58 10.19
CA PRO A 234 10.63 24.46 10.74
C PRO A 234 11.07 25.57 9.79
N ARG A 235 10.86 25.40 8.47
CA ARG A 235 11.11 26.45 7.46
C ARG A 235 10.08 27.58 7.50
N ASP A 236 8.85 27.32 7.93
CA ASP A 236 7.79 28.33 8.00
C ASP A 236 7.98 29.25 9.22
N TYR A 237 8.70 28.80 10.26
CA TYR A 237 9.11 29.62 11.39
C TYR A 237 10.34 30.50 11.10
N ALA A 238 11.15 30.17 10.10
CA ALA A 238 12.34 30.95 9.74
C ALA A 238 12.03 32.13 8.80
N ALA A 239 10.79 32.27 8.34
CA ALA A 239 10.34 33.32 7.43
C ALA A 239 9.44 34.40 8.11
N SER A 240 9.25 34.35 9.43
CA SER A 240 8.47 35.31 10.21
C SER A 240 9.36 36.20 11.10
#